data_c292cbb414976e24dd98ef0a8a090c1d
#
_entry.id   c292cbb414976e24dd98ef0a8a090c1d
#
_cell.length_a   1.000
_cell.length_b   1.000
_cell.length_c   1.000
_cell.angle_alpha   90.00
_cell.angle_beta   90.00
_cell.angle_gamma   90.00
#
_symmetry.space_group_name_H-M   'P 1'
#
loop_
_entity.id
_entity.type
_entity.pdbx_description
1 polymer ?
#
loop_
_entity_poly.entity_id
_entity_poly.type
_entity_poly.pdbx_seq_one_letter_code
_entity_poly.pdbx_strand_id
1 'polypeptide(L)'
;MRGRVLSVICLFIAFSFEPANAVEKINFDLNWKFIQKDIDKAQDISFSDNNWRVLNLPHDWSVEGEYKETENGTDWQSGFLPAGIGWYRKTFDLSSDWKNKKVQILFEGAYMNSDVWINGHHLGHRPNGYISFYYDLTPYLKKKDNVVAVRIDHSKVLSGRWYTGSGLYRSVYLLVHNDTYIEPWGIFFQTPQVTKEKAAFNVNIEYRQQRAKALVVSASLVDGRGKTVAKTEQKVKESRVGAQTVQLSGTLEKPQLWSPDAP
;
A
#
# COMPACT_ATOMS: atom_id res chain seq x y z
N MET A 1 -56.69 47.14 -10.42
CA MET A 1 -55.47 46.51 -10.98
C MET A 1 -54.81 45.69 -9.92
N ARG A 2 -54.92 44.38 -9.99
CA ARG A 2 -54.26 43.46 -9.01
C ARG A 2 -52.98 42.93 -9.66
N GLY A 3 -51.84 43.42 -9.15
CA GLY A 3 -50.51 42.91 -9.57
C GLY A 3 -50.28 41.49 -9.06
N ARG A 4 -50.03 40.53 -9.96
CA ARG A 4 -49.59 39.18 -9.65
C ARG A 4 -48.06 39.22 -9.38
N VAL A 5 -47.66 38.91 -8.15
CA VAL A 5 -46.27 38.67 -7.78
C VAL A 5 -45.93 37.25 -8.24
N LEU A 6 -45.02 37.14 -9.20
CA LEU A 6 -44.47 35.86 -9.64
C LEU A 6 -43.32 35.49 -8.70
N SER A 7 -43.55 34.53 -7.78
CA SER A 7 -42.47 33.97 -6.96
C SER A 7 -41.62 33.01 -7.80
N VAL A 8 -40.40 33.40 -8.09
CA VAL A 8 -39.38 32.51 -8.68
C VAL A 8 -38.78 31.69 -7.55
N ILE A 9 -39.12 30.40 -7.47
CA ILE A 9 -38.48 29.45 -6.59
C ILE A 9 -37.17 28.98 -7.24
N CYS A 10 -36.05 29.53 -6.80
CA CYS A 10 -34.72 29.00 -7.15
C CYS A 10 -34.45 27.70 -6.34
N LEU A 11 -34.59 26.57 -7.01
CA LEU A 11 -34.20 25.28 -6.44
C LEU A 11 -32.66 25.18 -6.46
N PHE A 12 -32.02 25.45 -5.33
CA PHE A 12 -30.59 25.16 -5.16
C PHE A 12 -30.43 23.66 -4.91
N ILE A 13 -30.04 22.89 -5.93
CA ILE A 13 -29.55 21.51 -5.76
C ILE A 13 -28.10 21.62 -5.29
N ALA A 14 -27.89 21.58 -3.98
CA ALA A 14 -26.57 21.41 -3.40
C ALA A 14 -26.14 19.94 -3.59
N PHE A 15 -25.29 19.69 -4.57
CA PHE A 15 -24.56 18.42 -4.64
C PHE A 15 -23.48 18.45 -3.55
N SER A 16 -23.75 17.85 -2.41
CA SER A 16 -22.71 17.53 -1.44
C SER A 16 -21.84 16.39 -2.02
N PHE A 17 -20.68 16.74 -2.56
CA PHE A 17 -19.63 15.76 -2.81
C PHE A 17 -19.01 15.40 -1.47
N GLU A 18 -19.46 14.33 -0.85
CA GLU A 18 -18.67 13.71 0.18
C GLU A 18 -17.38 13.17 -0.46
N PRO A 19 -16.19 13.50 0.06
CA PRO A 19 -14.96 12.89 -0.40
C PRO A 19 -15.06 11.41 -0.04
N ALA A 20 -15.40 10.57 -1.01
CA ALA A 20 -15.35 9.13 -0.82
C ALA A 20 -13.90 8.78 -0.44
N ASN A 21 -13.68 8.20 0.74
CA ASN A 21 -12.42 7.56 1.06
C ASN A 21 -12.19 6.50 -0.04
N ALA A 22 -11.31 6.84 -0.98
CA ALA A 22 -11.10 6.02 -2.17
C ALA A 22 -10.44 4.68 -1.82
N VAL A 23 -9.79 4.61 -0.66
CA VAL A 23 -9.13 3.43 -0.12
C VAL A 23 -9.29 3.35 1.40
N GLU A 24 -9.63 2.19 1.90
CA GLU A 24 -9.58 1.85 3.31
C GLU A 24 -8.29 1.06 3.55
N LYS A 25 -7.37 1.61 4.36
CA LYS A 25 -6.12 0.95 4.76
C LYS A 25 -6.34 0.29 6.13
N ILE A 26 -6.39 -1.04 6.16
CA ILE A 26 -6.70 -1.84 7.33
C ILE A 26 -5.42 -2.50 7.82
N ASN A 27 -5.07 -2.30 9.10
CA ASN A 27 -3.94 -3.00 9.72
C ASN A 27 -4.20 -4.52 9.72
N PHE A 28 -3.20 -5.28 9.27
CA PHE A 28 -3.31 -6.73 9.15
C PHE A 28 -2.26 -7.47 9.99
N ASP A 29 -1.63 -6.79 10.95
CA ASP A 29 -0.47 -7.26 11.70
C ASP A 29 -0.78 -8.33 12.75
N LEU A 30 -2.01 -8.43 13.26
CA LEU A 30 -2.34 -9.29 14.40
C LEU A 30 -2.50 -10.76 14.01
N ASN A 31 -2.14 -11.66 14.94
CA ASN A 31 -2.44 -13.10 14.89
C ASN A 31 -1.91 -13.83 13.64
N TRP A 32 -0.66 -13.59 13.26
CA TRP A 32 0.04 -14.41 12.27
C TRP A 32 0.58 -15.67 12.93
N LYS A 33 0.53 -16.78 12.22
CA LYS A 33 1.22 -18.01 12.57
C LYS A 33 2.59 -18.03 11.91
N PHE A 34 3.62 -18.41 12.65
CA PHE A 34 5.02 -18.37 12.20
C PHE A 34 5.77 -19.64 12.57
N ILE A 35 6.66 -20.07 11.69
CA ILE A 35 7.68 -21.07 11.96
C ILE A 35 8.97 -20.73 11.21
N GLN A 36 10.11 -20.82 11.91
CA GLN A 36 11.44 -20.69 11.30
C GLN A 36 11.93 -22.05 10.81
N LYS A 37 11.43 -22.46 9.65
CA LYS A 37 11.81 -23.73 9.00
C LYS A 37 11.33 -23.68 7.55
N ASP A 38 12.09 -24.28 6.62
CA ASP A 38 11.57 -24.52 5.28
C ASP A 38 10.65 -25.75 5.29
N ILE A 39 9.41 -25.53 4.89
CA ILE A 39 8.35 -26.57 4.92
C ILE A 39 7.72 -26.68 3.54
N ASP A 40 7.77 -27.87 3.00
CA ASP A 40 7.11 -28.16 1.71
C ASP A 40 5.60 -28.02 1.83
N LYS A 41 4.99 -27.42 0.80
CA LYS A 41 3.54 -27.23 0.67
C LYS A 41 2.89 -26.38 1.78
N ALA A 42 3.68 -25.59 2.52
CA ALA A 42 3.10 -24.69 3.52
C ALA A 42 2.21 -23.59 2.93
N GLN A 43 2.23 -23.37 1.62
CA GLN A 43 1.31 -22.48 0.89
C GLN A 43 -0.09 -23.08 0.70
N ASP A 44 -0.26 -24.40 0.84
CA ASP A 44 -1.53 -25.08 0.55
C ASP A 44 -2.61 -24.72 1.57
N ILE A 45 -3.84 -24.60 1.13
CA ILE A 45 -4.98 -24.27 2.02
C ILE A 45 -5.18 -25.37 3.07
N SER A 46 -5.02 -26.62 2.67
CA SER A 46 -5.21 -27.79 3.54
C SER A 46 -4.06 -28.04 4.50
N PHE A 47 -2.96 -27.27 4.39
CA PHE A 47 -1.81 -27.43 5.27
C PHE A 47 -2.19 -27.10 6.72
N SER A 48 -1.84 -27.99 7.67
CA SER A 48 -2.08 -27.78 9.10
C SER A 48 -0.94 -26.98 9.74
N ASP A 49 -1.26 -25.79 10.20
CA ASP A 49 -0.37 -24.88 10.89
C ASP A 49 -0.68 -24.76 12.41
N ASN A 50 -1.34 -25.80 12.97
CA ASN A 50 -1.81 -25.79 14.36
C ASN A 50 -0.66 -25.66 15.40
N ASN A 51 0.51 -26.17 15.06
CA ASN A 51 1.69 -26.17 15.94
C ASN A 51 2.60 -24.94 15.71
N TRP A 52 2.19 -24.01 14.85
CA TRP A 52 2.98 -22.81 14.61
C TRP A 52 2.76 -21.78 15.71
N ARG A 53 3.79 -21.01 16.02
CA ARG A 53 3.71 -19.92 16.98
C ARG A 53 2.81 -18.81 16.48
N VAL A 54 1.90 -18.34 17.30
CA VAL A 54 1.10 -17.13 17.00
C VAL A 54 1.86 -15.90 17.47
N LEU A 55 1.94 -14.90 16.59
CA LEU A 55 2.63 -13.65 16.86
C LEU A 55 1.96 -12.48 16.12
N ASN A 56 2.37 -11.27 16.45
CA ASN A 56 1.99 -10.06 15.75
C ASN A 56 3.18 -9.48 14.96
N LEU A 57 2.87 -8.80 13.86
CA LEU A 57 3.87 -8.02 13.11
C LEU A 57 4.01 -6.61 13.72
N PRO A 58 5.13 -5.94 13.51
CA PRO A 58 6.38 -6.39 12.88
C PRO A 58 7.06 -7.53 13.63
N HIS A 59 7.69 -8.44 12.89
CA HIS A 59 8.40 -9.57 13.48
C HIS A 59 9.72 -9.83 12.73
N ASP A 60 10.78 -10.01 13.51
CA ASP A 60 12.12 -10.32 13.06
C ASP A 60 12.67 -11.50 13.89
N TRP A 61 12.75 -12.69 13.27
CA TRP A 61 13.20 -13.88 14.00
C TRP A 61 14.70 -13.86 14.31
N SER A 62 15.50 -13.04 13.62
CA SER A 62 16.93 -12.98 13.90
C SER A 62 17.24 -12.40 15.28
N VAL A 63 16.53 -11.32 15.69
CA VAL A 63 16.73 -10.70 17.02
C VAL A 63 16.20 -11.55 18.17
N GLU A 64 15.36 -12.53 17.89
CA GLU A 64 14.85 -13.46 18.91
C GLU A 64 15.76 -14.65 19.13
N GLY A 65 16.70 -14.88 18.21
CA GLY A 65 17.63 -16.01 18.25
C GLY A 65 18.85 -15.73 19.11
N GLU A 66 19.53 -16.82 19.47
CA GLU A 66 20.80 -16.74 20.17
C GLU A 66 21.94 -16.41 19.20
N TYR A 67 22.93 -15.65 19.68
CA TYR A 67 24.18 -15.45 18.95
C TYR A 67 24.94 -16.79 18.86
N LYS A 68 25.17 -17.24 17.63
CA LYS A 68 25.78 -18.52 17.38
C LYS A 68 26.73 -18.49 16.19
N GLU A 69 27.94 -18.91 16.37
CA GLU A 69 28.89 -19.13 15.28
C GLU A 69 28.55 -20.47 14.61
N THR A 70 28.37 -20.42 13.27
CA THR A 70 28.19 -21.63 12.48
C THR A 70 29.52 -22.18 11.97
N GLU A 71 29.54 -23.48 11.62
CA GLU A 71 30.74 -24.17 11.12
C GLU A 71 31.29 -23.52 9.82
N ASN A 72 30.51 -22.76 9.09
CA ASN A 72 30.92 -22.09 7.85
C ASN A 72 31.59 -20.73 8.07
N GLY A 73 31.63 -20.19 9.27
CA GLY A 73 32.34 -18.96 9.65
C GLY A 73 31.87 -17.67 8.94
N THR A 74 30.70 -17.70 8.29
CA THR A 74 30.15 -16.54 7.54
C THR A 74 29.14 -15.70 8.34
N ASP A 75 28.77 -16.15 9.52
CA ASP A 75 27.69 -15.57 10.33
C ASP A 75 28.06 -14.24 10.99
N TRP A 76 29.35 -13.91 11.04
CA TRP A 76 29.80 -12.60 11.51
C TRP A 76 29.18 -11.45 10.72
N GLN A 77 28.81 -11.71 9.44
CA GLN A 77 28.13 -10.73 8.57
C GLN A 77 26.72 -10.38 9.04
N SER A 78 26.02 -11.29 9.72
CA SER A 78 24.73 -11.05 10.34
C SER A 78 24.83 -10.73 11.84
N GLY A 79 26.07 -10.52 12.37
CA GLY A 79 26.31 -10.36 13.80
C GLY A 79 26.13 -11.67 14.59
N PHE A 80 26.30 -12.82 13.95
CA PHE A 80 26.09 -14.17 14.52
C PHE A 80 24.61 -14.46 14.87
N LEU A 81 23.67 -13.64 14.40
CA LEU A 81 22.24 -13.88 14.57
C LEU A 81 21.71 -14.87 13.52
N PRO A 82 20.70 -15.68 13.85
CA PRO A 82 20.18 -16.68 12.94
C PRO A 82 19.54 -16.05 11.70
N ALA A 83 19.97 -16.51 10.53
CA ALA A 83 19.33 -16.28 9.25
C ALA A 83 18.40 -17.46 8.91
N GLY A 84 18.22 -17.81 7.64
CA GLY A 84 17.50 -19.00 7.22
C GLY A 84 16.15 -18.71 6.57
N ILE A 85 15.23 -19.67 6.68
CA ILE A 85 13.93 -19.61 6.03
C ILE A 85 12.83 -19.60 7.08
N GLY A 86 11.84 -18.71 6.87
CA GLY A 86 10.67 -18.63 7.73
C GLY A 86 9.38 -18.57 6.92
N TRP A 87 8.33 -19.16 7.49
CA TRP A 87 6.99 -19.12 6.94
C TRP A 87 6.04 -18.38 7.87
N TYR A 88 5.19 -17.56 7.27
CA TYR A 88 4.07 -16.88 7.91
C TYR A 88 2.78 -17.31 7.27
N ARG A 89 1.75 -17.56 8.09
CA ARG A 89 0.40 -17.87 7.60
C ARG A 89 -0.64 -17.11 8.41
N LYS A 90 -1.71 -16.70 7.74
CA LYS A 90 -2.84 -16.06 8.38
C LYS A 90 -4.14 -16.42 7.69
N THR A 91 -5.12 -16.85 8.48
CA THR A 91 -6.48 -17.10 8.01
C THR A 91 -7.36 -15.90 8.34
N PHE A 92 -8.24 -15.51 7.41
CA PHE A 92 -9.18 -14.42 7.59
C PHE A 92 -10.45 -14.58 6.75
N ASP A 93 -11.52 -13.93 7.20
CA ASP A 93 -12.79 -13.86 6.49
C ASP A 93 -12.91 -12.55 5.71
N LEU A 94 -13.58 -12.60 4.57
CA LEU A 94 -13.92 -11.41 3.81
C LEU A 94 -15.08 -10.68 4.50
N SER A 95 -14.89 -9.40 4.82
CA SER A 95 -16.01 -8.57 5.31
C SER A 95 -17.11 -8.45 4.25
N SER A 96 -18.37 -8.45 4.68
CA SER A 96 -19.52 -8.22 3.80
C SER A 96 -19.42 -6.89 3.04
N ASP A 97 -18.81 -5.88 3.67
CA ASP A 97 -18.63 -4.52 3.13
C ASP A 97 -17.60 -4.44 2.01
N TRP A 98 -16.81 -5.50 1.83
CA TRP A 98 -15.81 -5.60 0.76
C TRP A 98 -16.34 -6.31 -0.49
N LYS A 99 -17.61 -6.70 -0.47
CA LYS A 99 -18.25 -7.33 -1.64
C LYS A 99 -18.13 -6.41 -2.86
N ASN A 100 -17.62 -6.94 -3.95
CA ASN A 100 -17.36 -6.24 -5.22
C ASN A 100 -16.32 -5.10 -5.12
N LYS A 101 -15.57 -5.00 -4.02
CA LYS A 101 -14.45 -4.08 -3.91
C LYS A 101 -13.15 -4.75 -4.37
N LYS A 102 -12.19 -3.94 -4.77
CA LYS A 102 -10.82 -4.37 -5.04
C LYS A 102 -10.09 -4.49 -3.71
N VAL A 103 -9.49 -5.64 -3.44
CA VAL A 103 -8.72 -5.91 -2.23
C VAL A 103 -7.29 -6.23 -2.60
N GLN A 104 -6.35 -5.47 -2.08
CA GLN A 104 -4.92 -5.70 -2.23
C GLN A 104 -4.28 -5.92 -0.86
N ILE A 105 -3.18 -6.68 -0.82
CA ILE A 105 -2.34 -6.81 0.37
C ILE A 105 -1.05 -6.01 0.13
N LEU A 106 -0.73 -5.11 1.07
CA LEU A 106 0.46 -4.27 1.06
C LEU A 106 1.43 -4.74 2.14
N PHE A 107 2.65 -5.04 1.75
CA PHE A 107 3.78 -5.29 2.63
C PHE A 107 4.68 -4.05 2.65
N GLU A 108 4.90 -3.46 3.81
CA GLU A 108 5.84 -2.33 3.92
C GLU A 108 7.30 -2.77 3.92
N GLY A 109 7.57 -4.04 4.22
CA GLY A 109 8.89 -4.66 4.10
C GLY A 109 8.89 -6.11 4.54
N ALA A 110 9.60 -6.95 3.79
CA ALA A 110 9.80 -8.37 4.05
C ALA A 110 11.24 -8.75 3.71
N TYR A 111 12.07 -9.05 4.70
CA TYR A 111 13.48 -9.30 4.45
C TYR A 111 13.79 -10.79 4.52
N MET A 112 14.17 -11.40 3.40
CA MET A 112 14.19 -11.03 1.98
C MET A 112 13.74 -12.21 1.11
N ASN A 113 13.81 -12.10 -0.23
CA ASN A 113 13.39 -13.15 -1.16
C ASN A 113 12.03 -13.75 -0.77
N SER A 114 11.04 -12.87 -0.62
CA SER A 114 9.70 -13.27 -0.18
C SER A 114 8.84 -13.77 -1.33
N ASP A 115 8.20 -14.91 -1.14
CA ASP A 115 7.13 -15.43 -1.97
C ASP A 115 5.81 -15.33 -1.23
N VAL A 116 4.74 -14.91 -1.91
CA VAL A 116 3.42 -14.68 -1.31
C VAL A 116 2.36 -15.46 -2.05
N TRP A 117 1.46 -16.10 -1.29
CA TRP A 117 0.31 -16.84 -1.80
C TRP A 117 -0.99 -16.37 -1.13
N ILE A 118 -2.07 -16.44 -1.87
CA ILE A 118 -3.44 -16.38 -1.37
C ILE A 118 -4.20 -17.63 -1.80
N ASN A 119 -4.77 -18.38 -0.85
CA ASN A 119 -5.54 -19.58 -1.12
C ASN A 119 -4.80 -20.61 -2.02
N GLY A 120 -3.48 -20.74 -1.84
CA GLY A 120 -2.60 -21.61 -2.64
C GLY A 120 -2.16 -21.02 -3.99
N HIS A 121 -2.70 -19.88 -4.41
CA HIS A 121 -2.28 -19.18 -5.64
C HIS A 121 -1.07 -18.31 -5.38
N HIS A 122 0.03 -18.55 -6.09
CA HIS A 122 1.23 -17.73 -6.02
C HIS A 122 0.98 -16.34 -6.60
N LEU A 123 1.20 -15.29 -5.82
CA LEU A 123 1.00 -13.91 -6.23
C LEU A 123 2.26 -13.29 -6.82
N GLY A 124 3.42 -13.71 -6.36
CA GLY A 124 4.69 -13.25 -6.87
C GLY A 124 5.85 -13.39 -5.89
N HIS A 125 7.04 -13.12 -6.41
CA HIS A 125 8.30 -13.13 -5.69
C HIS A 125 8.87 -11.71 -5.57
N ARG A 126 9.41 -11.36 -4.38
CA ARG A 126 10.07 -10.08 -4.12
C ARG A 126 11.45 -10.33 -3.51
N PRO A 127 12.53 -10.15 -4.30
CA PRO A 127 13.89 -10.37 -3.80
C PRO A 127 14.38 -9.27 -2.84
N ASN A 128 13.99 -8.01 -3.07
CA ASN A 128 14.44 -6.87 -2.26
C ASN A 128 13.67 -6.82 -0.93
N GLY A 129 14.41 -6.72 0.19
CA GLY A 129 13.86 -6.69 1.53
C GLY A 129 13.36 -5.34 2.04
N TYR A 130 13.72 -4.23 1.39
CA TYR A 130 13.47 -2.88 1.90
C TYR A 130 12.31 -2.15 1.21
N ILE A 131 12.02 -2.50 -0.03
CA ILE A 131 11.00 -1.82 -0.84
C ILE A 131 9.62 -2.38 -0.48
N SER A 132 8.66 -1.50 -0.21
CA SER A 132 7.27 -1.88 -0.06
C SER A 132 6.71 -2.44 -1.37
N PHE A 133 5.79 -3.39 -1.29
CA PHE A 133 5.16 -4.01 -2.46
C PHE A 133 3.73 -4.45 -2.12
N TYR A 134 2.92 -4.64 -3.14
CA TYR A 134 1.55 -5.11 -2.97
C TYR A 134 1.14 -6.13 -4.02
N TYR A 135 0.11 -6.91 -3.70
CA TYR A 135 -0.51 -7.87 -4.62
C TYR A 135 -2.02 -7.76 -4.59
N ASP A 136 -2.64 -8.09 -5.72
CA ASP A 136 -4.09 -8.17 -5.85
C ASP A 136 -4.60 -9.50 -5.33
N LEU A 137 -5.43 -9.46 -4.30
CA LEU A 137 -6.08 -10.64 -3.75
C LEU A 137 -7.43 -10.95 -4.42
N THR A 138 -8.06 -9.93 -5.00
CA THR A 138 -9.47 -9.96 -5.44
C THR A 138 -9.87 -11.20 -6.24
N PRO A 139 -9.08 -11.67 -7.25
CA PRO A 139 -9.47 -12.80 -8.08
C PRO A 139 -9.55 -14.13 -7.33
N TYR A 140 -8.91 -14.23 -6.18
CA TYR A 140 -8.71 -15.49 -5.45
C TYR A 140 -9.44 -15.53 -4.11
N LEU A 141 -10.10 -14.42 -3.70
CA LEU A 141 -10.79 -14.33 -2.41
C LEU A 141 -12.06 -15.16 -2.37
N LYS A 142 -12.27 -15.82 -1.25
CA LYS A 142 -13.49 -16.53 -0.84
C LYS A 142 -14.21 -15.73 0.23
N LYS A 143 -15.46 -16.07 0.52
CA LYS A 143 -16.21 -15.42 1.59
C LYS A 143 -15.60 -15.69 2.97
N LYS A 144 -15.06 -16.89 3.18
CA LYS A 144 -14.49 -17.35 4.46
C LYS A 144 -13.21 -18.14 4.26
N ASP A 145 -12.47 -18.27 5.33
CA ASP A 145 -11.28 -19.13 5.43
C ASP A 145 -10.25 -18.84 4.32
N ASN A 146 -10.03 -17.54 4.02
CA ASN A 146 -8.93 -17.15 3.15
C ASN A 146 -7.61 -17.34 3.87
N VAL A 147 -6.63 -17.92 3.19
CA VAL A 147 -5.29 -18.15 3.75
C VAL A 147 -4.26 -17.35 2.95
N VAL A 148 -3.61 -16.41 3.61
CA VAL A 148 -2.36 -15.80 3.12
C VAL A 148 -1.20 -16.63 3.66
N ALA A 149 -0.26 -17.01 2.79
CA ALA A 149 1.00 -17.62 3.15
C ALA A 149 2.16 -16.80 2.59
N VAL A 150 3.21 -16.64 3.38
CA VAL A 150 4.43 -15.92 2.99
C VAL A 150 5.64 -16.75 3.38
N ARG A 151 6.49 -17.06 2.40
CA ARG A 151 7.81 -17.66 2.62
C ARG A 151 8.87 -16.58 2.48
N ILE A 152 9.77 -16.50 3.42
CA ILE A 152 10.90 -15.57 3.41
C ILE A 152 12.19 -16.38 3.47
N ASP A 153 13.10 -16.13 2.52
CA ASP A 153 14.37 -16.84 2.42
C ASP A 153 15.55 -15.87 2.59
N HIS A 154 16.08 -15.84 3.80
CA HIS A 154 17.30 -15.12 4.15
C HIS A 154 18.47 -16.08 4.38
N SER A 155 18.51 -17.23 3.71
CA SER A 155 19.54 -18.25 3.92
C SER A 155 20.87 -17.97 3.21
N LYS A 156 20.90 -17.13 2.18
CA LYS A 156 22.03 -17.05 1.25
C LYS A 156 22.75 -15.70 1.18
N VAL A 157 22.10 -14.62 1.60
CA VAL A 157 22.66 -13.25 1.45
C VAL A 157 22.80 -12.62 2.82
N LEU A 158 24.01 -12.64 3.33
CA LEU A 158 24.36 -11.96 4.58
C LEU A 158 25.01 -10.60 4.25
N SER A 159 24.64 -9.55 4.97
CA SER A 159 25.25 -8.23 4.84
C SER A 159 26.24 -7.99 5.97
N GLY A 160 27.51 -7.78 5.61
CA GLY A 160 28.56 -7.51 6.60
C GLY A 160 28.66 -6.04 7.03
N ARG A 161 27.75 -5.17 6.58
CA ARG A 161 27.87 -3.72 6.85
C ARG A 161 26.90 -3.21 7.90
N TRP A 162 25.74 -3.84 8.02
CA TRP A 162 24.70 -3.48 8.99
C TRP A 162 23.79 -4.67 9.25
N TYR A 163 23.08 -4.62 10.34
CA TYR A 163 22.04 -5.58 10.67
C TYR A 163 20.86 -5.44 9.72
N THR A 164 20.44 -6.54 9.11
CA THR A 164 19.39 -6.56 8.09
C THR A 164 18.03 -7.03 8.61
N GLY A 165 18.02 -7.81 9.69
CA GLY A 165 16.84 -8.50 10.16
C GLY A 165 16.42 -9.68 9.29
N SER A 166 15.34 -10.35 9.68
CA SER A 166 14.73 -11.46 8.93
C SER A 166 13.24 -11.55 9.20
N GLY A 167 12.43 -11.56 8.17
CA GLY A 167 11.00 -11.75 8.35
C GLY A 167 10.12 -10.62 7.84
N LEU A 168 8.87 -10.61 8.28
CA LEU A 168 7.94 -9.51 8.08
C LEU A 168 8.24 -8.41 9.12
N TYR A 169 9.35 -7.70 8.91
CA TYR A 169 9.89 -6.74 9.89
C TYR A 169 9.19 -5.36 9.84
N ARG A 170 8.21 -5.20 8.95
CA ARG A 170 7.32 -4.03 8.87
C ARG A 170 5.87 -4.47 8.79
N SER A 171 4.98 -3.51 8.95
CA SER A 171 3.54 -3.76 8.95
C SER A 171 3.01 -4.28 7.61
N VAL A 172 1.94 -5.05 7.70
CA VAL A 172 1.14 -5.53 6.57
C VAL A 172 -0.25 -4.92 6.65
N TYR A 173 -0.80 -4.52 5.51
CA TYR A 173 -2.12 -3.91 5.41
C TYR A 173 -2.96 -4.56 4.32
N LEU A 174 -4.27 -4.57 4.53
CA LEU A 174 -5.21 -4.72 3.43
C LEU A 174 -5.63 -3.34 2.92
N LEU A 175 -5.61 -3.17 1.62
CA LEU A 175 -6.10 -1.98 0.92
C LEU A 175 -7.41 -2.35 0.24
N VAL A 176 -8.51 -1.76 0.71
CA VAL A 176 -9.84 -2.02 0.16
C VAL A 176 -10.29 -0.79 -0.62
N HIS A 177 -10.39 -0.94 -1.93
CA HIS A 177 -10.65 0.15 -2.85
C HIS A 177 -12.09 0.17 -3.33
N ASN A 178 -12.61 1.37 -3.54
CA ASN A 178 -13.86 1.60 -4.25
C ASN A 178 -13.70 1.40 -5.77
N ASP A 179 -14.77 1.57 -6.55
CA ASP A 179 -14.77 1.40 -8.00
C ASP A 179 -13.74 2.29 -8.74
N THR A 180 -13.44 3.45 -8.18
CA THR A 180 -12.40 4.36 -8.69
C THR A 180 -11.44 4.67 -7.56
N TYR A 181 -10.15 4.47 -7.81
CA TYR A 181 -9.10 4.70 -6.81
C TYR A 181 -7.78 5.07 -7.48
N ILE A 182 -6.93 5.77 -6.73
CA ILE A 182 -5.53 6.01 -7.10
C ILE A 182 -4.74 4.77 -6.74
N GLU A 183 -3.91 4.27 -7.68
CA GLU A 183 -3.02 3.13 -7.40
C GLU A 183 -2.04 3.46 -6.26
N PRO A 184 -1.61 2.48 -5.48
CA PRO A 184 -0.51 2.69 -4.54
C PRO A 184 0.69 3.31 -5.25
N TRP A 185 1.21 4.42 -4.68
CA TRP A 185 2.26 5.27 -5.28
C TRP A 185 1.92 5.89 -6.64
N GLY A 186 0.65 5.91 -7.03
CA GLY A 186 0.17 6.45 -8.30
C GLY A 186 0.16 7.99 -8.37
N ILE A 187 0.82 8.70 -7.46
CA ILE A 187 0.95 10.17 -7.51
C ILE A 187 2.42 10.52 -7.67
N PHE A 188 2.75 11.18 -8.78
CA PHE A 188 4.08 11.69 -9.03
C PHE A 188 4.05 13.21 -9.22
N PHE A 189 4.65 13.93 -8.26
CA PHE A 189 4.70 15.39 -8.22
C PHE A 189 6.05 15.91 -8.67
N GLN A 190 6.05 16.96 -9.50
CA GLN A 190 7.27 17.60 -10.01
C GLN A 190 7.12 19.11 -10.00
N THR A 191 8.24 19.81 -9.79
CA THR A 191 8.36 21.25 -9.91
C THR A 191 9.39 21.60 -10.99
N PRO A 192 9.00 21.59 -12.29
CA PRO A 192 9.94 21.76 -13.40
C PRO A 192 10.61 23.13 -13.43
N GLN A 193 9.98 24.15 -12.87
CA GLN A 193 10.53 25.50 -12.76
C GLN A 193 10.18 26.09 -11.41
N VAL A 194 11.18 26.62 -10.71
CA VAL A 194 11.04 27.25 -9.40
C VAL A 194 11.86 28.52 -9.35
N THR A 195 11.21 29.64 -9.01
CA THR A 195 11.81 30.93 -8.68
C THR A 195 11.25 31.43 -7.35
N LYS A 196 11.75 32.55 -6.83
CA LYS A 196 11.20 33.20 -5.64
C LYS A 196 9.79 33.76 -5.90
N GLU A 197 9.50 34.14 -7.14
CA GLU A 197 8.23 34.72 -7.55
C GLU A 197 7.18 33.68 -7.86
N LYS A 198 7.61 32.53 -8.45
CA LYS A 198 6.69 31.53 -8.98
C LYS A 198 7.29 30.15 -9.06
N ALA A 199 6.48 29.14 -8.78
CA ALA A 199 6.79 27.74 -9.05
C ALA A 199 5.74 27.14 -9.98
N ALA A 200 6.19 26.49 -11.06
CA ALA A 200 5.32 25.61 -11.86
C ALA A 200 5.35 24.20 -11.26
N PHE A 201 4.21 23.53 -11.26
CA PHE A 201 4.13 22.14 -10.81
C PHE A 201 3.32 21.28 -11.77
N ASN A 202 3.68 19.99 -11.82
CA ASN A 202 2.94 18.93 -12.50
C ASN A 202 2.63 17.82 -11.52
N VAL A 203 1.44 17.24 -11.63
CA VAL A 203 1.01 16.07 -10.86
C VAL A 203 0.55 15.01 -11.84
N ASN A 204 1.30 13.92 -11.97
CA ASN A 204 0.85 12.74 -12.70
C ASN A 204 0.11 11.82 -11.73
N ILE A 205 -1.11 11.45 -12.08
CA ILE A 205 -1.98 10.65 -11.23
C ILE A 205 -2.35 9.39 -12.00
N GLU A 206 -1.89 8.23 -11.50
CA GLU A 206 -2.29 6.90 -11.98
C GLU A 206 -3.48 6.44 -11.16
N TYR A 207 -4.61 6.23 -11.81
CA TYR A 207 -5.82 5.78 -11.17
C TYR A 207 -6.43 4.59 -11.93
N ARG A 208 -7.26 3.85 -11.25
CA ARG A 208 -7.97 2.71 -11.83
C ARG A 208 -9.47 2.84 -11.65
N GLN A 209 -10.21 2.41 -12.66
CA GLN A 209 -11.66 2.30 -12.61
C GLN A 209 -12.10 0.86 -12.86
N GLN A 210 -12.98 0.34 -12.00
CA GLN A 210 -13.63 -0.95 -12.20
C GLN A 210 -14.84 -0.84 -13.12
N ARG A 211 -15.43 0.36 -13.21
CA ARG A 211 -16.54 0.69 -14.11
C ARG A 211 -16.25 2.02 -14.79
N ALA A 212 -16.51 2.08 -16.09
CA ALA A 212 -16.34 3.30 -16.85
C ALA A 212 -17.37 4.35 -16.41
N LYS A 213 -16.90 5.50 -15.96
CA LYS A 213 -17.75 6.66 -15.59
C LYS A 213 -16.96 7.95 -15.73
N ALA A 214 -17.65 9.04 -16.10
CA ALA A 214 -17.06 10.36 -16.07
C ALA A 214 -16.65 10.74 -14.64
N LEU A 215 -15.54 11.45 -14.47
CA LEU A 215 -15.04 11.90 -13.17
C LEU A 215 -14.32 13.25 -13.30
N VAL A 216 -14.09 13.87 -12.17
CA VAL A 216 -13.20 15.03 -12.03
C VAL A 216 -12.00 14.59 -11.20
N VAL A 217 -10.82 14.77 -11.76
CA VAL A 217 -9.57 14.58 -11.02
C VAL A 217 -9.06 15.94 -10.60
N SER A 218 -8.78 16.13 -9.31
CA SER A 218 -8.27 17.39 -8.78
C SER A 218 -7.06 17.15 -7.89
N ALA A 219 -6.14 18.12 -7.88
CA ALA A 219 -5.01 18.19 -6.97
C ALA A 219 -5.02 19.55 -6.27
N SER A 220 -4.80 19.53 -4.95
CA SER A 220 -4.67 20.72 -4.12
C SER A 220 -3.31 20.71 -3.43
N LEU A 221 -2.56 21.81 -3.53
CA LEU A 221 -1.39 22.04 -2.71
C LEU A 221 -1.86 22.70 -1.41
N VAL A 222 -1.40 22.14 -0.29
CA VAL A 222 -1.80 22.57 1.05
C VAL A 222 -0.55 22.99 1.80
N ASP A 223 -0.55 24.14 2.46
CA ASP A 223 0.54 24.60 3.29
C ASP A 223 0.58 23.86 4.65
N GLY A 224 1.62 24.09 5.44
CA GLY A 224 1.80 23.48 6.76
C GLY A 224 0.70 23.80 7.79
N ARG A 225 -0.22 24.74 7.48
CA ARG A 225 -1.38 25.12 8.30
C ARG A 225 -2.68 24.51 7.77
N GLY A 226 -2.63 23.67 6.72
CA GLY A 226 -3.79 23.06 6.12
C GLY A 226 -4.56 23.95 5.13
N LYS A 227 -4.04 25.14 4.79
CA LYS A 227 -4.67 26.05 3.82
C LYS A 227 -4.30 25.64 2.39
N THR A 228 -5.29 25.51 1.51
CA THR A 228 -5.05 25.33 0.07
C THR A 228 -4.42 26.58 -0.53
N VAL A 229 -3.21 26.42 -1.08
CA VAL A 229 -2.43 27.50 -1.72
C VAL A 229 -2.46 27.43 -3.24
N ALA A 230 -2.74 26.27 -3.81
CA ALA A 230 -3.02 26.12 -5.23
C ALA A 230 -3.97 24.93 -5.46
N LYS A 231 -4.77 24.97 -6.52
CA LYS A 231 -5.65 23.89 -6.92
C LYS A 231 -5.66 23.79 -8.44
N THR A 232 -5.68 22.57 -8.94
CA THR A 232 -5.89 22.28 -10.37
C THR A 232 -6.83 21.10 -10.51
N GLU A 233 -7.60 21.06 -11.61
CA GLU A 233 -8.55 19.98 -11.86
C GLU A 233 -8.74 19.72 -13.35
N GLN A 234 -9.11 18.50 -13.69
CA GLN A 234 -9.45 18.08 -15.04
C GLN A 234 -10.70 17.20 -15.05
N LYS A 235 -11.62 17.49 -15.94
CA LYS A 235 -12.79 16.65 -16.22
C LYS A 235 -12.40 15.56 -17.21
N VAL A 236 -12.59 14.30 -16.82
CA VAL A 236 -12.43 13.13 -17.67
C VAL A 236 -13.81 12.67 -18.10
N LYS A 237 -14.20 13.04 -19.32
CA LYS A 237 -15.55 12.75 -19.86
C LYS A 237 -15.70 11.29 -20.28
N GLU A 238 -14.66 10.74 -20.91
CA GLU A 238 -14.62 9.36 -21.38
C GLU A 238 -13.54 8.63 -20.56
N SER A 239 -13.97 7.75 -19.69
CA SER A 239 -13.07 6.90 -18.93
C SER A 239 -13.23 5.44 -19.37
N ARG A 240 -12.18 4.66 -19.21
CA ARG A 240 -12.14 3.23 -19.54
C ARG A 240 -12.02 2.42 -18.27
N VAL A 241 -12.47 1.18 -18.33
CA VAL A 241 -12.15 0.21 -17.28
C VAL A 241 -10.65 -0.09 -17.30
N GLY A 242 -10.03 -0.15 -16.13
CA GLY A 242 -8.60 -0.43 -15.98
C GLY A 242 -7.78 0.78 -15.54
N ALA A 243 -6.47 0.67 -15.71
CA ALA A 243 -5.50 1.70 -15.33
C ALA A 243 -5.52 2.86 -16.35
N GLN A 244 -5.44 4.07 -15.83
CA GLN A 244 -5.42 5.31 -16.60
C GLN A 244 -4.50 6.31 -15.91
N THR A 245 -4.00 7.28 -16.68
CA THR A 245 -3.16 8.36 -16.16
C THR A 245 -3.76 9.70 -16.56
N VAL A 246 -3.74 10.65 -15.64
CA VAL A 246 -4.04 12.06 -15.90
C VAL A 246 -2.90 12.91 -15.40
N GLN A 247 -2.53 13.94 -16.18
CA GLN A 247 -1.56 14.94 -15.78
C GLN A 247 -2.27 16.26 -15.50
N LEU A 248 -2.08 16.76 -14.30
CA LEU A 248 -2.54 18.09 -13.89
C LEU A 248 -1.34 19.01 -13.78
N SER A 249 -1.50 20.25 -14.25
CA SER A 249 -0.47 21.27 -14.16
C SER A 249 -1.03 22.52 -13.48
N GLY A 250 -0.15 23.23 -12.77
CA GLY A 250 -0.53 24.47 -12.10
C GLY A 250 0.67 25.33 -11.74
N THR A 251 0.39 26.43 -11.09
CA THR A 251 1.41 27.38 -10.62
C THR A 251 1.11 27.80 -9.20
N LEU A 252 2.16 28.05 -8.45
CA LEU A 252 2.13 28.62 -7.11
C LEU A 252 2.90 29.95 -7.12
N GLU A 253 2.22 31.04 -6.81
CA GLU A 253 2.83 32.36 -6.67
C GLU A 253 3.54 32.48 -5.33
N LYS A 254 4.73 33.10 -5.32
CA LYS A 254 5.57 33.34 -4.13
C LYS A 254 5.74 32.07 -3.28
N PRO A 255 6.29 30.98 -3.85
CA PRO A 255 6.47 29.74 -3.11
C PRO A 255 7.43 29.96 -1.93
N GLN A 256 7.14 29.35 -0.79
CA GLN A 256 8.10 29.24 0.29
C GLN A 256 9.14 28.19 -0.08
N LEU A 257 10.36 28.63 -0.35
CA LEU A 257 11.44 27.75 -0.77
C LEU A 257 12.15 27.18 0.45
N TRP A 258 12.51 25.91 0.35
CA TRP A 258 13.38 25.27 1.33
C TRP A 258 14.81 25.85 1.22
N SER A 259 15.45 26.07 2.36
CA SER A 259 16.89 26.34 2.47
C SER A 259 17.41 25.72 3.76
N PRO A 260 18.74 25.57 3.93
CA PRO A 260 19.32 25.12 5.20
C PRO A 260 18.92 26.01 6.39
N ASP A 261 18.68 27.29 6.16
CA ASP A 261 18.29 28.28 7.19
C ASP A 261 16.76 28.33 7.39
N ALA A 262 15.99 27.73 6.48
CA ALA A 262 14.53 27.63 6.52
C ALA A 262 14.09 26.26 6.00
N PRO A 263 14.29 25.17 6.80
CA PRO A 263 14.03 23.79 6.43
C PRO A 263 12.54 23.44 6.32
#